data_82fe569bfab74bb6d2cbd2b4832a32b6
#
_entry.id   82fe569bfab74bb6d2cbd2b4832a32b6
#
_cell.length_a   1.000
_cell.length_b   1.000
_cell.length_c   1.000
_cell.angle_alpha   90.00
_cell.angle_beta   90.00
_cell.angle_gamma   90.00
#
_symmetry.space_group_name_H-M   'P 1'
#
loop_
_entity.id
_entity.type
_entity.pdbx_description
1 polymer ?
#
loop_
_entity_poly.entity_id
_entity_poly.type
_entity_poly.pdbx_seq_one_letter_code
_entity_poly.pdbx_strand_id
1 'polypeptide(L)'
;MSQTASRSASGLVRRLLADDAPPFALLRRRTPGRDHDHVELLIGGVREVDRLADLPVGSAPALALVPFRQIAERGFDVRDDGTPLSVLVADETHELELAELLAALPAHDVRVEDRGFDVPDGEYADIVRRVIRDEIGQGEGANFVIRRTFRGEIPGFGRVDALALFRRLLAGERGAYWTFVVHTGGRTLVGASPEVHVRMSGGTVVMNPISGTYRYPAEGPTATGLLAFLGDRKESEELSMVVDEELKMMCTVGDMGGVVVGPRLKEMAHLAHTEYELRGRSSLDVREVLRETMFAATVTGSPVQNACRVIERYESGGRGYYAGALALLGRDANGAQTLDSPILIRTADIAPDGSLKVPVGATLVRHSDPESEVAETHAKAAGVLAALGVRPGRPGAEADRPRLASDPRV
;
A
#
# COMPACT_ATOMS: atom_id res chain seq x y z
N MET A 1 -29.72 23.25 -10.76
CA MET A 1 -28.48 23.42 -11.53
C MET A 1 -27.51 24.21 -10.66
N SER A 2 -26.76 23.56 -9.82
CA SER A 2 -25.75 24.20 -8.97
C SER A 2 -24.47 24.30 -9.80
N GLN A 3 -24.03 25.53 -10.07
CA GLN A 3 -22.72 25.79 -10.66
C GLN A 3 -21.65 25.42 -9.64
N THR A 4 -21.06 24.23 -9.79
CA THR A 4 -19.79 23.87 -9.16
C THR A 4 -18.73 24.76 -9.80
N ALA A 5 -18.43 25.88 -9.17
CA ALA A 5 -17.27 26.69 -9.55
C ALA A 5 -16.04 25.79 -9.46
N SER A 6 -15.39 25.52 -10.58
CA SER A 6 -14.11 24.81 -10.64
C SER A 6 -13.13 25.56 -9.75
N ARG A 7 -12.83 25.00 -8.56
CA ARG A 7 -11.82 25.58 -7.66
C ARG A 7 -10.46 25.20 -8.21
N SER A 8 -9.58 26.18 -8.42
CA SER A 8 -8.23 25.94 -8.90
C SER A 8 -7.47 24.99 -7.97
N ALA A 9 -6.53 24.18 -8.49
CA ALA A 9 -5.67 23.31 -7.70
C ALA A 9 -4.98 24.06 -6.54
N SER A 10 -4.46 25.26 -6.78
CA SER A 10 -3.84 26.12 -5.77
C SER A 10 -4.80 26.56 -4.66
N GLY A 11 -6.07 26.81 -5.00
CA GLY A 11 -7.11 27.16 -4.01
C GLY A 11 -7.46 25.99 -3.11
N LEU A 12 -7.59 24.80 -3.70
CA LEU A 12 -7.87 23.56 -2.97
C LEU A 12 -6.68 23.16 -2.07
N VAL A 13 -5.45 23.20 -2.58
CA VAL A 13 -4.26 22.90 -1.76
C VAL A 13 -4.15 23.85 -0.56
N ARG A 14 -4.38 25.15 -0.75
CA ARG A 14 -4.42 26.11 0.38
C ARG A 14 -5.48 25.75 1.43
N ARG A 15 -6.66 25.29 0.98
CA ARG A 15 -7.71 24.82 1.90
C ARG A 15 -7.26 23.58 2.69
N LEU A 16 -6.57 22.63 2.05
CA LEU A 16 -6.05 21.44 2.74
C LEU A 16 -4.97 21.76 3.76
N LEU A 17 -4.26 22.87 3.60
CA LEU A 17 -3.19 23.34 4.51
C LEU A 17 -3.72 24.18 5.68
N ALA A 18 -4.99 24.56 5.69
CA ALA A 18 -5.59 25.32 6.78
C ALA A 18 -5.67 24.45 8.05
N ASP A 19 -5.57 25.07 9.23
CA ASP A 19 -5.56 24.38 10.53
C ASP A 19 -6.89 23.63 10.78
N ASP A 20 -8.01 24.17 10.30
CA ASP A 20 -9.35 23.61 10.40
C ASP A 20 -9.74 22.74 9.17
N ALA A 21 -8.80 22.41 8.30
CA ALA A 21 -9.09 21.61 7.11
C ALA A 21 -9.66 20.23 7.49
N PRO A 22 -10.75 19.81 6.82
CA PRO A 22 -11.33 18.50 7.04
C PRO A 22 -10.38 17.36 6.60
N PRO A 23 -10.67 16.12 7.00
CA PRO A 23 -10.02 14.95 6.44
C PRO A 23 -10.12 14.92 4.91
N PHE A 24 -9.11 14.36 4.26
CA PHE A 24 -9.04 14.31 2.81
C PHE A 24 -8.26 13.09 2.30
N ALA A 25 -8.47 12.76 1.03
CA ALA A 25 -7.63 11.86 0.27
C ALA A 25 -7.34 12.44 -1.12
N LEU A 26 -6.09 12.33 -1.57
CA LEU A 26 -5.68 12.58 -2.95
C LEU A 26 -5.25 11.23 -3.55
N LEU A 27 -5.89 10.85 -4.65
CA LEU A 27 -5.76 9.53 -5.27
C LEU A 27 -5.42 9.68 -6.76
N ARG A 28 -4.26 9.20 -7.17
CA ARG A 28 -3.95 8.96 -8.58
C ARG A 28 -4.08 7.47 -8.85
N ARG A 29 -5.08 7.08 -9.64
CA ARG A 29 -5.42 5.67 -9.86
C ARG A 29 -5.21 5.26 -11.31
N ARG A 30 -4.52 4.14 -11.54
CA ARG A 30 -4.37 3.52 -12.87
C ARG A 30 -5.46 2.47 -13.12
N THR A 31 -6.69 2.80 -12.77
CA THR A 31 -7.85 1.98 -13.05
C THR A 31 -8.21 2.08 -14.53
N PRO A 32 -8.47 0.96 -15.25
CA PRO A 32 -8.86 0.99 -16.65
C PRO A 32 -10.07 1.92 -16.90
N GLY A 33 -9.98 2.71 -17.95
CA GLY A 33 -11.01 3.69 -18.31
C GLY A 33 -10.92 5.03 -17.59
N ARG A 34 -9.91 5.24 -16.72
CA ARG A 34 -9.64 6.55 -16.10
C ARG A 34 -8.45 7.22 -16.78
N ASP A 35 -8.50 8.56 -16.78
CA ASP A 35 -7.39 9.38 -17.23
C ASP A 35 -6.29 9.39 -16.15
N HIS A 36 -5.06 9.04 -16.55
CA HIS A 36 -3.92 8.97 -15.65
C HIS A 36 -3.27 10.32 -15.35
N ASP A 37 -3.65 11.35 -16.08
CA ASP A 37 -3.18 12.72 -15.89
C ASP A 37 -4.08 13.52 -14.91
N HIS A 38 -5.03 12.83 -14.26
CA HIS A 38 -5.87 13.39 -13.22
C HIS A 38 -5.63 12.75 -11.85
N VAL A 39 -5.82 13.56 -10.81
CA VAL A 39 -5.80 13.15 -9.40
C VAL A 39 -7.16 13.50 -8.79
N GLU A 40 -7.77 12.52 -8.15
CA GLU A 40 -9.03 12.72 -7.44
C GLU A 40 -8.76 13.26 -6.04
N LEU A 41 -9.47 14.30 -5.66
CA LEU A 41 -9.50 14.81 -4.29
C LEU A 41 -10.87 14.49 -3.69
N LEU A 42 -10.85 13.77 -2.58
CA LEU A 42 -11.99 13.49 -1.73
C LEU A 42 -11.85 14.31 -0.46
N ILE A 43 -12.86 15.06 -0.09
CA ILE A 43 -12.94 15.82 1.17
C ILE A 43 -14.21 15.42 1.88
N GLY A 44 -14.12 15.07 3.18
CA GLY A 44 -15.29 14.68 3.94
C GLY A 44 -14.98 14.25 5.36
N GLY A 45 -16.01 13.74 6.04
CA GLY A 45 -15.89 13.23 7.39
C GLY A 45 -15.30 11.82 7.44
N VAL A 46 -14.55 11.53 8.50
CA VAL A 46 -14.06 10.18 8.80
C VAL A 46 -14.85 9.64 9.99
N ARG A 47 -15.26 8.39 9.86
CA ARG A 47 -15.86 7.62 10.96
C ARG A 47 -15.26 6.23 11.02
N GLU A 48 -15.33 5.62 12.18
CA GLU A 48 -14.95 4.22 12.39
C GLU A 48 -16.20 3.34 12.33
N VAL A 49 -16.03 2.13 11.83
CA VAL A 49 -17.06 1.09 11.81
C VAL A 49 -16.45 -0.22 12.27
N ASP A 50 -17.27 -1.12 12.79
CA ASP A 50 -16.76 -2.37 13.36
C ASP A 50 -16.56 -3.46 12.28
N ARG A 51 -17.45 -3.49 11.28
CA ARG A 51 -17.47 -4.57 10.28
C ARG A 51 -17.49 -4.02 8.86
N LEU A 52 -16.98 -4.81 7.93
CA LEU A 52 -17.05 -4.49 6.49
C LEU A 52 -18.48 -4.31 6.00
N ALA A 53 -19.44 -5.06 6.56
CA ALA A 53 -20.85 -4.92 6.23
C ALA A 53 -21.43 -3.52 6.57
N ASP A 54 -20.81 -2.80 7.48
CA ASP A 54 -21.24 -1.45 7.92
C ASP A 54 -20.64 -0.32 7.03
N LEU A 55 -19.78 -0.65 6.07
CA LEU A 55 -19.23 0.31 5.13
C LEU A 55 -20.32 0.87 4.20
N PRO A 56 -20.37 2.19 4.00
CA PRO A 56 -21.37 2.79 3.12
C PRO A 56 -21.07 2.51 1.64
N VAL A 57 -22.11 2.16 0.88
CA VAL A 57 -22.06 2.00 -0.58
C VAL A 57 -23.20 2.82 -1.21
N GLY A 58 -22.96 4.11 -1.30
CA GLY A 58 -23.93 5.10 -1.79
C GLY A 58 -23.49 5.79 -3.07
N SER A 59 -24.17 6.88 -3.39
CA SER A 59 -23.79 7.78 -4.50
C SER A 59 -22.55 8.61 -4.18
N ALA A 60 -22.36 8.96 -2.90
CA ALA A 60 -21.13 9.58 -2.44
C ALA A 60 -20.02 8.52 -2.34
N PRO A 61 -18.83 8.77 -2.90
CA PRO A 61 -17.70 7.87 -2.75
C PRO A 61 -17.29 7.71 -1.28
N ALA A 62 -16.97 6.49 -0.89
CA ALA A 62 -16.48 6.17 0.45
C ALA A 62 -15.13 5.45 0.34
N LEU A 63 -14.10 6.02 0.97
CA LEU A 63 -12.77 5.43 1.02
C LEU A 63 -12.56 4.77 2.37
N ALA A 64 -12.56 3.44 2.41
CA ALA A 64 -12.26 2.68 3.61
C ALA A 64 -10.77 2.39 3.73
N LEU A 65 -10.24 2.51 4.94
CA LEU A 65 -8.92 2.08 5.36
C LEU A 65 -9.12 0.76 6.12
N VAL A 66 -8.87 -0.35 5.45
CA VAL A 66 -9.16 -1.69 5.96
C VAL A 66 -7.89 -2.25 6.63
N PRO A 67 -7.86 -2.37 7.97
CA PRO A 67 -6.71 -2.89 8.69
C PRO A 67 -6.59 -4.41 8.51
N PHE A 68 -5.38 -4.93 8.68
CA PHE A 68 -5.12 -6.37 8.55
C PHE A 68 -5.93 -7.21 9.55
N ARG A 69 -6.18 -6.69 10.76
CA ARG A 69 -6.98 -7.39 11.76
C ARG A 69 -8.40 -7.73 11.27
N GLN A 70 -8.90 -7.04 10.25
CA GLN A 70 -10.24 -7.27 9.71
C GLN A 70 -10.41 -8.65 9.04
N ILE A 71 -9.31 -9.36 8.78
CA ILE A 71 -9.34 -10.74 8.29
C ILE A 71 -10.04 -11.70 9.27
N ALA A 72 -10.18 -11.30 10.53
CA ALA A 72 -10.99 -12.02 11.52
C ALA A 72 -12.45 -12.22 11.06
N GLU A 73 -13.00 -11.35 10.20
CA GLU A 73 -14.34 -11.53 9.63
C GLU A 73 -14.46 -12.75 8.69
N ARG A 74 -13.31 -13.31 8.25
CA ARG A 74 -13.24 -14.60 7.55
C ARG A 74 -13.09 -15.78 8.50
N GLY A 75 -13.03 -15.54 9.82
CA GLY A 75 -12.77 -16.57 10.82
C GLY A 75 -11.32 -17.02 10.89
N PHE A 76 -10.37 -16.22 10.38
CA PHE A 76 -8.94 -16.51 10.43
C PHE A 76 -8.30 -15.89 11.67
N ASP A 77 -7.28 -16.56 12.20
CA ASP A 77 -6.54 -16.08 13.37
C ASP A 77 -5.77 -14.80 13.01
N VAL A 78 -5.84 -13.81 13.88
CA VAL A 78 -5.12 -12.56 13.72
C VAL A 78 -4.98 -11.84 15.04
N ARG A 79 -3.84 -11.22 15.27
CA ARG A 79 -3.66 -10.34 16.42
C ARG A 79 -4.46 -9.06 16.24
N ASP A 80 -5.40 -8.82 17.16
CA ASP A 80 -6.10 -7.54 17.22
C ASP A 80 -5.20 -6.49 17.87
N ASP A 81 -4.78 -5.53 17.07
CA ASP A 81 -3.93 -4.40 17.49
C ASP A 81 -4.71 -3.10 17.71
N GLY A 82 -6.04 -3.16 17.65
CA GLY A 82 -6.92 -2.02 17.81
C GLY A 82 -6.92 -1.04 16.65
N THR A 83 -6.23 -1.32 15.54
CA THR A 83 -6.24 -0.44 14.36
C THR A 83 -7.65 -0.34 13.80
N PRO A 84 -8.24 0.87 13.69
CA PRO A 84 -9.63 1.01 13.33
C PRO A 84 -9.90 0.72 11.85
N LEU A 85 -11.06 0.15 11.55
CA LEU A 85 -11.66 0.20 10.22
C LEU A 85 -12.29 1.60 10.06
N SER A 86 -11.54 2.49 9.39
CA SER A 86 -11.95 3.88 9.20
C SER A 86 -12.52 4.07 7.79
N VAL A 87 -13.51 4.94 7.65
CA VAL A 87 -14.06 5.28 6.34
C VAL A 87 -14.22 6.79 6.20
N LEU A 88 -13.61 7.35 5.14
CA LEU A 88 -13.83 8.73 4.72
C LEU A 88 -14.99 8.73 3.73
N VAL A 89 -16.08 9.37 4.09
CA VAL A 89 -17.24 9.59 3.21
C VAL A 89 -17.11 10.96 2.59
N ALA A 90 -17.01 11.03 1.26
CA ALA A 90 -16.77 12.27 0.58
C ALA A 90 -18.03 13.15 0.53
N ASP A 91 -17.95 14.35 1.12
CA ASP A 91 -18.92 15.42 0.96
C ASP A 91 -18.66 16.21 -0.34
N GLU A 92 -17.39 16.30 -0.72
CA GLU A 92 -16.91 16.95 -1.93
C GLU A 92 -15.93 16.05 -2.68
N THR A 93 -16.00 16.06 -4.01
CA THR A 93 -15.05 15.41 -4.91
C THR A 93 -14.60 16.38 -5.99
N HIS A 94 -13.31 16.36 -6.30
CA HIS A 94 -12.74 17.16 -7.37
C HIS A 94 -11.78 16.30 -8.20
N GLU A 95 -11.75 16.54 -9.51
CA GLU A 95 -10.72 16.02 -10.41
C GLU A 95 -9.74 17.17 -10.72
N LEU A 96 -8.45 16.92 -10.50
CA LEU A 96 -7.38 17.89 -10.64
C LEU A 96 -6.40 17.41 -11.69
N GLU A 97 -6.02 18.28 -12.62
CA GLU A 97 -4.94 17.95 -13.55
C GLU A 97 -3.62 17.78 -12.80
N LEU A 98 -2.89 16.72 -13.14
CA LEU A 98 -1.63 16.33 -12.49
C LEU A 98 -0.61 17.47 -12.50
N ALA A 99 -0.45 18.14 -13.65
CA ALA A 99 0.50 19.23 -13.79
C ALA A 99 0.16 20.44 -12.89
N GLU A 100 -1.13 20.83 -12.83
CA GLU A 100 -1.58 21.91 -11.97
C GLU A 100 -1.42 21.58 -10.48
N LEU A 101 -1.76 20.33 -10.11
CA LEU A 101 -1.59 19.86 -8.73
C LEU A 101 -0.13 19.83 -8.33
N LEU A 102 0.77 19.28 -9.16
CA LEU A 102 2.22 19.28 -8.91
C LEU A 102 2.79 20.68 -8.70
N ALA A 103 2.29 21.66 -9.45
CA ALA A 103 2.72 23.05 -9.30
C ALA A 103 2.21 23.70 -7.99
N ALA A 104 1.06 23.25 -7.48
CA ALA A 104 0.43 23.80 -6.27
C ALA A 104 0.89 23.15 -4.97
N LEU A 105 1.33 21.87 -5.01
CA LEU A 105 1.74 21.10 -3.83
C LEU A 105 3.07 21.63 -3.25
N PRO A 106 3.24 21.61 -1.90
CA PRO A 106 4.49 21.96 -1.23
C PRO A 106 5.68 21.14 -1.77
N ALA A 107 6.85 21.79 -1.90
CA ALA A 107 8.04 21.21 -2.53
C ALA A 107 9.26 21.12 -1.60
N HIS A 108 9.08 21.41 -0.30
CA HIS A 108 10.16 21.34 0.67
C HIS A 108 10.61 19.90 0.94
N ASP A 109 11.82 19.74 1.45
CA ASP A 109 12.36 18.45 1.86
C ASP A 109 11.87 18.09 3.27
N VAL A 110 11.36 16.86 3.40
CA VAL A 110 10.92 16.32 4.70
C VAL A 110 12.07 15.51 5.30
N ARG A 111 12.46 15.86 6.53
CA ARG A 111 13.51 15.16 7.27
C ARG A 111 12.89 14.02 8.08
N VAL A 112 13.51 12.84 8.02
CA VAL A 112 13.19 11.69 8.85
C VAL A 112 14.38 11.37 9.75
N GLU A 113 14.15 11.26 11.05
CA GLU A 113 15.10 10.71 11.99
C GLU A 113 14.95 9.18 12.00
N ASP A 114 16.08 8.48 11.75
CA ASP A 114 16.12 7.02 11.70
C ASP A 114 16.09 6.42 13.11
N ARG A 115 15.14 5.54 13.38
CA ARG A 115 14.99 4.79 14.63
C ARG A 115 15.27 3.30 14.44
N GLY A 116 15.62 2.88 13.23
CA GLY A 116 15.90 1.48 12.86
C GLY A 116 14.67 0.61 12.67
N PHE A 117 14.88 -0.68 12.56
CA PHE A 117 13.81 -1.68 12.48
C PHE A 117 13.33 -2.13 13.85
N ASP A 118 12.05 -2.44 13.96
CA ASP A 118 11.42 -3.00 15.17
C ASP A 118 11.95 -4.40 15.52
N VAL A 119 12.43 -5.14 14.52
CA VAL A 119 13.10 -6.44 14.67
C VAL A 119 14.52 -6.32 14.10
N PRO A 120 15.58 -6.49 14.92
CA PRO A 120 16.97 -6.46 14.48
C PRO A 120 17.28 -7.53 13.43
N ASP A 121 18.29 -7.30 12.61
CA ASP A 121 18.66 -8.18 11.49
C ASP A 121 18.89 -9.64 11.90
N GLY A 122 19.66 -9.87 12.98
CA GLY A 122 19.93 -11.22 13.49
C GLY A 122 18.67 -11.94 13.97
N GLU A 123 17.80 -11.24 14.67
CA GLU A 123 16.53 -11.80 15.13
C GLU A 123 15.58 -12.10 13.95
N TYR A 124 15.55 -11.23 12.96
CA TYR A 124 14.73 -11.47 11.76
C TYR A 124 15.28 -12.68 10.97
N ALA A 125 16.58 -12.81 10.81
CA ALA A 125 17.20 -13.99 10.19
C ALA A 125 16.84 -15.28 10.94
N ASP A 126 16.82 -15.25 12.28
CA ASP A 126 16.41 -16.40 13.10
C ASP A 126 14.93 -16.73 12.95
N ILE A 127 14.06 -15.72 12.80
CA ILE A 127 12.64 -15.93 12.47
C ILE A 127 12.52 -16.62 11.12
N VAL A 128 13.24 -16.15 10.11
CA VAL A 128 13.24 -16.76 8.77
C VAL A 128 13.65 -18.24 8.84
N ARG A 129 14.73 -18.57 9.55
CA ARG A 129 15.18 -19.97 9.73
C ARG A 129 14.11 -20.84 10.38
N ARG A 130 13.45 -20.32 11.41
CA ARG A 130 12.39 -21.06 12.11
C ARG A 130 11.16 -21.27 11.24
N VAL A 131 10.71 -20.24 10.51
CA VAL A 131 9.57 -20.38 9.59
C VAL A 131 9.84 -21.40 8.50
N ILE A 132 11.04 -21.39 7.91
CA ILE A 132 11.41 -22.36 6.87
C ILE A 132 11.43 -23.78 7.45
N ARG A 133 12.03 -23.99 8.63
CA ARG A 133 12.20 -25.31 9.24
C ARG A 133 10.91 -25.86 9.83
N ASP A 134 10.21 -25.04 10.61
CA ASP A 134 9.13 -25.47 11.51
C ASP A 134 7.75 -25.37 10.88
N GLU A 135 7.60 -24.53 9.84
CA GLU A 135 6.32 -24.33 9.17
C GLU A 135 6.35 -24.86 7.73
N ILE A 136 7.18 -24.26 6.85
CA ILE A 136 7.28 -24.70 5.44
C ILE A 136 7.83 -26.12 5.35
N GLY A 137 8.84 -26.43 6.16
CA GLY A 137 9.45 -27.75 6.22
C GLY A 137 8.51 -28.85 6.72
N GLN A 138 7.50 -28.48 7.51
CA GLN A 138 6.48 -29.39 8.02
C GLN A 138 5.21 -29.45 7.15
N GLY A 139 5.18 -28.66 6.06
CA GLY A 139 4.05 -28.68 5.12
C GLY A 139 2.86 -27.79 5.52
N GLU A 140 3.05 -26.86 6.46
CA GLU A 140 2.01 -25.92 6.87
C GLU A 140 1.62 -24.95 5.75
N GLY A 141 2.51 -24.72 4.78
CA GLY A 141 2.24 -23.90 3.61
C GLY A 141 3.39 -23.89 2.63
N ALA A 142 3.15 -23.32 1.46
CA ALA A 142 4.12 -23.20 0.39
C ALA A 142 5.04 -21.99 0.58
N ASN A 143 4.44 -20.87 1.03
CA ASN A 143 5.14 -19.62 1.29
C ASN A 143 4.45 -18.87 2.43
N PHE A 144 5.24 -18.03 3.12
CA PHE A 144 4.73 -17.11 4.15
C PHE A 144 5.44 -15.77 4.04
N VAL A 145 4.69 -14.68 4.21
CA VAL A 145 5.26 -13.33 4.22
C VAL A 145 5.39 -12.87 5.67
N ILE A 146 6.61 -12.64 6.11
CA ILE A 146 6.90 -12.18 7.47
C ILE A 146 7.36 -10.73 7.42
N ARG A 147 6.68 -9.89 8.23
CA ARG A 147 6.89 -8.46 8.31
C ARG A 147 7.96 -8.10 9.33
N ARG A 148 8.71 -7.03 9.06
CA ARG A 148 9.29 -6.13 10.06
C ARG A 148 9.05 -4.68 9.65
N THR A 149 9.21 -3.74 10.56
CA THR A 149 8.85 -2.34 10.35
C THR A 149 10.05 -1.43 10.57
N PHE A 150 10.42 -0.68 9.54
CA PHE A 150 11.28 0.47 9.72
C PHE A 150 10.52 1.54 10.51
N ARG A 151 11.16 2.11 11.53
CA ARG A 151 10.63 3.18 12.37
C ARG A 151 11.44 4.44 12.16
N GLY A 152 10.77 5.55 12.13
CA GLY A 152 11.37 6.88 12.04
C GLY A 152 10.52 7.90 12.76
N GLU A 153 10.99 9.14 12.75
CA GLU A 153 10.27 10.28 13.29
C GLU A 153 10.43 11.46 12.34
N ILE A 154 9.35 12.16 12.07
CA ILE A 154 9.34 13.42 11.32
C ILE A 154 9.08 14.54 12.34
N PRO A 155 10.12 15.27 12.78
CA PRO A 155 9.95 16.34 13.78
C PRO A 155 9.00 17.43 13.28
N GLY A 156 7.98 17.73 14.08
CA GLY A 156 7.00 18.78 13.76
C GLY A 156 6.10 18.46 12.58
N PHE A 157 5.86 17.17 12.31
CA PHE A 157 5.03 16.70 11.21
C PHE A 157 3.67 17.40 11.13
N GLY A 158 3.31 17.79 9.93
CA GLY A 158 2.02 18.39 9.63
C GLY A 158 1.51 18.07 8.21
N ARG A 159 0.36 18.63 7.87
CA ARG A 159 -0.25 18.44 6.54
C ARG A 159 0.67 18.91 5.42
N VAL A 160 1.46 19.95 5.65
CA VAL A 160 2.42 20.47 4.67
C VAL A 160 3.46 19.42 4.30
N ASP A 161 3.92 18.63 5.28
CA ASP A 161 4.87 17.54 5.06
C ASP A 161 4.19 16.36 4.33
N ALA A 162 2.98 16.00 4.75
CA ALA A 162 2.20 14.96 4.07
C ALA A 162 2.02 15.25 2.58
N LEU A 163 1.67 16.48 2.23
CA LEU A 163 1.50 16.91 0.85
C LEU A 163 2.83 17.02 0.09
N ALA A 164 3.94 17.38 0.75
CA ALA A 164 5.26 17.38 0.14
C ALA A 164 5.73 15.94 -0.18
N LEU A 165 5.53 14.98 0.73
CA LEU A 165 5.80 13.56 0.49
C LEU A 165 4.97 13.03 -0.69
N PHE A 166 3.69 13.35 -0.71
CA PHE A 166 2.81 12.95 -1.83
C PHE A 166 3.26 13.53 -3.16
N ARG A 167 3.67 14.81 -3.18
CA ARG A 167 4.23 15.45 -4.39
C ARG A 167 5.44 14.68 -4.94
N ARG A 168 6.33 14.21 -4.07
CA ARG A 168 7.48 13.41 -4.48
C ARG A 168 7.06 12.11 -5.17
N LEU A 169 6.08 11.40 -4.59
CA LEU A 169 5.53 10.19 -5.20
C LEU A 169 4.87 10.48 -6.56
N LEU A 170 4.06 11.53 -6.67
CA LEU A 170 3.42 11.91 -7.93
C LEU A 170 4.43 12.22 -9.04
N ALA A 171 5.54 12.88 -8.70
CA ALA A 171 6.56 13.28 -9.65
C ALA A 171 7.46 12.11 -10.09
N GLY A 172 7.76 11.17 -9.19
CA GLY A 172 8.76 10.12 -9.39
C GLY A 172 8.22 8.73 -9.70
N GLU A 173 7.01 8.41 -9.20
CA GLU A 173 6.47 7.05 -9.33
C GLU A 173 5.88 6.81 -10.72
N ARG A 174 6.21 5.63 -11.26
CA ARG A 174 5.68 5.14 -12.54
C ARG A 174 5.27 3.68 -12.39
N GLY A 175 4.07 3.33 -12.88
CA GLY A 175 3.59 1.95 -12.85
C GLY A 175 2.83 1.56 -11.58
N ALA A 176 2.82 2.37 -10.52
CA ALA A 176 1.96 2.12 -9.37
C ALA A 176 0.49 2.06 -9.78
N TYR A 177 -0.25 1.13 -9.19
CA TYR A 177 -1.70 1.05 -9.38
C TYR A 177 -2.40 2.26 -8.76
N TRP A 178 -2.08 2.55 -7.49
CA TRP A 178 -2.49 3.76 -6.80
C TRP A 178 -1.29 4.51 -6.24
N THR A 179 -1.25 5.83 -6.42
CA THR A 179 -0.39 6.75 -5.66
C THR A 179 -1.32 7.64 -4.85
N PHE A 180 -1.12 7.71 -3.54
CA PHE A 180 -2.10 8.32 -2.66
C PHE A 180 -1.49 9.01 -1.45
N VAL A 181 -2.24 9.99 -0.92
CA VAL A 181 -2.18 10.44 0.46
C VAL A 181 -3.60 10.42 1.03
N VAL A 182 -3.75 9.84 2.21
CA VAL A 182 -5.00 9.82 2.98
C VAL A 182 -4.72 10.41 4.35
N HIS A 183 -5.39 11.51 4.68
CA HIS A 183 -5.27 12.19 5.97
C HIS A 183 -6.60 12.14 6.70
N THR A 184 -6.68 11.36 7.77
CA THR A 184 -7.92 11.14 8.55
C THR A 184 -8.10 12.13 9.70
N GLY A 185 -7.13 13.01 9.93
CA GLY A 185 -7.02 13.82 11.16
C GLY A 185 -6.18 13.15 12.25
N GLY A 186 -6.42 11.87 12.51
CA GLY A 186 -5.66 11.09 13.49
C GLY A 186 -4.53 10.25 12.88
N ARG A 187 -4.37 10.21 11.55
CA ARG A 187 -3.37 9.41 10.84
C ARG A 187 -3.19 9.90 9.42
N THR A 188 -1.99 9.70 8.90
CA THR A 188 -1.67 9.97 7.49
C THR A 188 -1.05 8.74 6.86
N LEU A 189 -1.61 8.25 5.77
CA LEU A 189 -1.02 7.23 4.92
C LEU A 189 -0.54 7.89 3.63
N VAL A 190 0.73 7.71 3.28
CA VAL A 190 1.31 8.17 2.00
C VAL A 190 2.01 7.00 1.32
N GLY A 191 1.60 6.68 0.10
CA GLY A 191 2.13 5.49 -0.55
C GLY A 191 1.89 5.40 -2.04
N ALA A 192 2.56 4.43 -2.64
CA ALA A 192 2.44 4.06 -4.05
C ALA A 192 2.35 2.55 -4.19
N SER A 193 1.14 2.02 -4.11
CA SER A 193 0.90 0.58 -4.20
C SER A 193 0.92 0.09 -5.65
N PRO A 194 1.69 -0.93 -5.97
CA PRO A 194 1.72 -1.50 -7.33
C PRO A 194 0.58 -2.46 -7.60
N GLU A 195 -0.14 -2.94 -6.58
CA GLU A 195 -0.92 -4.15 -6.66
C GLU A 195 -2.42 -3.92 -6.43
N VAL A 196 -3.21 -4.45 -7.35
CA VAL A 196 -4.67 -4.55 -7.20
C VAL A 196 -4.98 -5.64 -6.18
N HIS A 197 -5.62 -5.27 -5.06
CA HIS A 197 -6.23 -6.26 -4.18
C HIS A 197 -7.44 -6.89 -4.86
N VAL A 198 -8.48 -6.09 -5.10
CA VAL A 198 -9.67 -6.49 -5.84
C VAL A 198 -10.35 -5.27 -6.42
N ARG A 199 -10.90 -5.43 -7.59
CA ARG A 199 -11.71 -4.42 -8.28
C ARG A 199 -13.00 -5.03 -8.75
N MET A 200 -14.12 -4.30 -8.61
CA MET A 200 -15.42 -4.70 -9.14
C MET A 200 -16.11 -3.52 -9.84
N SER A 201 -16.58 -3.76 -11.06
CA SER A 201 -17.36 -2.79 -11.84
C SER A 201 -18.29 -3.53 -12.78
N GLY A 202 -19.55 -3.16 -12.83
CA GLY A 202 -20.58 -3.81 -13.67
C GLY A 202 -20.66 -5.32 -13.44
N GLY A 203 -20.45 -5.80 -12.22
CA GLY A 203 -20.44 -7.22 -11.85
C GLY A 203 -19.18 -7.98 -12.30
N THR A 204 -18.20 -7.33 -12.92
CA THR A 204 -16.91 -7.94 -13.24
C THR A 204 -15.94 -7.72 -12.08
N VAL A 205 -15.41 -8.82 -11.51
CA VAL A 205 -14.40 -8.81 -10.45
C VAL A 205 -13.05 -9.12 -11.07
N VAL A 206 -12.03 -8.38 -10.66
CA VAL A 206 -10.64 -8.53 -11.13
C VAL A 206 -9.69 -8.49 -9.95
N MET A 207 -8.72 -9.40 -9.93
CA MET A 207 -7.57 -9.43 -9.04
C MET A 207 -6.30 -9.49 -9.88
N ASN A 208 -5.22 -8.84 -9.44
CA ASN A 208 -3.97 -8.84 -10.17
C ASN A 208 -2.80 -9.22 -9.24
N PRO A 209 -2.62 -10.51 -8.92
CA PRO A 209 -1.48 -10.94 -8.14
C PRO A 209 -0.17 -10.66 -8.86
N ILE A 210 0.75 -10.07 -8.11
CA ILE A 210 2.11 -9.73 -8.55
C ILE A 210 3.10 -10.60 -7.80
N SER A 211 4.07 -11.16 -8.51
CA SER A 211 5.19 -11.88 -7.90
C SER A 211 6.47 -11.61 -8.65
N GLY A 212 7.60 -11.99 -8.05
CA GLY A 212 8.92 -11.78 -8.61
C GLY A 212 9.30 -10.30 -8.74
N THR A 213 10.57 -10.04 -8.80
CA THR A 213 11.08 -8.68 -8.97
C THR A 213 12.35 -8.68 -9.80
N TYR A 214 12.27 -8.15 -11.01
CA TYR A 214 13.43 -7.83 -11.81
C TYR A 214 13.87 -6.40 -11.56
N ARG A 215 14.96 -6.20 -10.82
CA ARG A 215 15.54 -4.89 -10.58
C ARG A 215 16.35 -4.47 -11.79
N TYR A 216 16.09 -3.27 -12.27
CA TYR A 216 16.85 -2.74 -13.41
C TYR A 216 18.29 -2.48 -12.99
N PRO A 217 19.28 -2.96 -13.77
CA PRO A 217 20.66 -2.52 -13.64
C PRO A 217 20.80 -1.00 -13.80
N ALA A 218 21.92 -0.42 -13.38
CA ALA A 218 22.18 1.01 -13.50
C ALA A 218 22.08 1.54 -14.94
N GLU A 219 22.45 0.70 -15.91
CA GLU A 219 22.35 0.94 -17.35
C GLU A 219 20.94 0.74 -17.94
N GLY A 220 19.99 0.33 -17.11
CA GLY A 220 18.62 0.04 -17.52
C GLY A 220 18.34 -1.45 -17.79
N PRO A 221 17.06 -1.82 -18.06
CA PRO A 221 16.69 -3.20 -18.33
C PRO A 221 17.29 -3.71 -19.64
N THR A 222 17.75 -4.96 -19.64
CA THR A 222 18.25 -5.63 -20.84
C THR A 222 17.35 -6.82 -21.21
N ALA A 223 17.22 -7.11 -22.51
CA ALA A 223 16.45 -8.26 -22.98
C ALA A 223 16.97 -9.58 -22.39
N THR A 224 18.31 -9.75 -22.30
CA THR A 224 18.93 -10.95 -21.73
C THR A 224 18.61 -11.10 -20.23
N GLY A 225 18.71 -10.02 -19.45
CA GLY A 225 18.38 -10.01 -18.04
C GLY A 225 16.91 -10.30 -17.79
N LEU A 226 16.05 -9.73 -18.61
CA LEU A 226 14.60 -9.96 -18.52
C LEU A 226 14.22 -11.41 -18.87
N LEU A 227 14.82 -11.99 -19.92
CA LEU A 227 14.60 -13.39 -20.28
C LEU A 227 15.11 -14.33 -19.20
N ALA A 228 16.25 -14.03 -18.58
CA ALA A 228 16.77 -14.80 -17.46
C ALA A 228 15.82 -14.77 -16.26
N PHE A 229 15.28 -13.60 -15.92
CA PHE A 229 14.27 -13.43 -14.86
C PHE A 229 12.98 -14.23 -15.16
N LEU A 230 12.45 -14.12 -16.37
CA LEU A 230 11.24 -14.85 -16.78
C LEU A 230 11.45 -16.37 -16.85
N GLY A 231 12.69 -16.82 -17.06
CA GLY A 231 13.08 -18.23 -17.04
C GLY A 231 13.48 -18.75 -15.65
N ASP A 232 13.50 -17.89 -14.63
CA ASP A 232 13.86 -18.30 -13.28
C ASP A 232 12.78 -19.19 -12.67
N ARG A 233 13.18 -20.39 -12.24
CA ARG A 233 12.26 -21.39 -11.71
C ARG A 233 11.62 -20.98 -10.39
N LYS A 234 12.38 -20.34 -9.49
CA LYS A 234 11.90 -19.85 -8.20
C LYS A 234 10.82 -18.81 -8.40
N GLU A 235 11.07 -17.83 -9.26
CA GLU A 235 10.12 -16.76 -9.57
C GLU A 235 8.82 -17.32 -10.19
N SER A 236 8.95 -18.28 -11.10
CA SER A 236 7.81 -18.93 -11.73
C SER A 236 6.99 -19.79 -10.75
N GLU A 237 7.64 -20.54 -9.87
CA GLU A 237 6.97 -21.34 -8.84
C GLU A 237 6.26 -20.45 -7.82
N GLU A 238 6.88 -19.37 -7.36
CA GLU A 238 6.30 -18.39 -6.44
C GLU A 238 5.04 -17.77 -7.04
N LEU A 239 5.11 -17.29 -8.28
CA LEU A 239 3.96 -16.72 -8.97
C LEU A 239 2.81 -17.73 -9.10
N SER A 240 3.12 -18.98 -9.43
CA SER A 240 2.11 -20.04 -9.57
C SER A 240 1.38 -20.32 -8.24
N MET A 241 2.10 -20.34 -7.13
CA MET A 241 1.51 -20.55 -5.79
C MET A 241 0.55 -19.44 -5.40
N VAL A 242 0.94 -18.20 -5.68
CA VAL A 242 0.11 -17.03 -5.38
C VAL A 242 -1.15 -17.02 -6.23
N VAL A 243 -1.03 -17.30 -7.53
CA VAL A 243 -2.17 -17.37 -8.45
C VAL A 243 -3.15 -18.46 -8.06
N ASP A 244 -2.67 -19.63 -7.64
CA ASP A 244 -3.53 -20.75 -7.20
C ASP A 244 -4.38 -20.36 -5.98
N GLU A 245 -3.78 -19.68 -5.00
CA GLU A 245 -4.49 -19.23 -3.80
C GLU A 245 -5.51 -18.11 -4.12
N GLU A 246 -5.15 -17.15 -4.94
CA GLU A 246 -6.06 -16.07 -5.30
C GLU A 246 -7.16 -16.54 -6.26
N LEU A 247 -6.88 -17.57 -7.08
CA LEU A 247 -7.93 -18.21 -7.88
C LEU A 247 -8.98 -18.90 -7.00
N LYS A 248 -8.59 -19.49 -5.88
CA LYS A 248 -9.55 -20.03 -4.88
C LYS A 248 -10.45 -18.92 -4.34
N MET A 249 -9.87 -17.74 -4.01
CA MET A 249 -10.67 -16.58 -3.61
C MET A 249 -11.61 -16.12 -4.72
N MET A 250 -11.13 -16.05 -5.97
CA MET A 250 -11.98 -15.71 -7.13
C MET A 250 -13.12 -16.72 -7.30
N CYS A 251 -12.88 -18.01 -7.09
CA CYS A 251 -13.92 -19.05 -7.15
C CYS A 251 -14.96 -18.91 -6.02
N THR A 252 -14.60 -18.29 -4.89
CA THR A 252 -15.55 -18.02 -3.80
C THR A 252 -16.49 -16.87 -4.13
N VAL A 253 -16.00 -15.83 -4.81
CA VAL A 253 -16.78 -14.63 -5.12
C VAL A 253 -17.40 -14.65 -6.51
N GLY A 254 -16.87 -15.48 -7.42
CA GLY A 254 -17.34 -15.57 -8.80
C GLY A 254 -18.51 -16.53 -8.96
N ASP A 255 -19.57 -16.09 -9.63
CA ASP A 255 -20.77 -16.89 -9.88
C ASP A 255 -20.49 -18.18 -10.67
N MET A 256 -19.45 -18.18 -11.51
CA MET A 256 -19.04 -19.30 -12.37
C MET A 256 -17.53 -19.54 -12.35
N GLY A 257 -16.85 -19.19 -11.23
CA GLY A 257 -15.40 -19.25 -11.13
C GLY A 257 -14.71 -18.09 -11.82
N GLY A 258 -13.45 -18.30 -12.23
CA GLY A 258 -12.62 -17.25 -12.81
C GLY A 258 -11.79 -17.72 -14.00
N VAL A 259 -11.32 -16.74 -14.77
CA VAL A 259 -10.38 -16.92 -15.89
C VAL A 259 -9.04 -16.32 -15.48
N VAL A 260 -7.96 -17.05 -15.77
CA VAL A 260 -6.58 -16.60 -15.55
C VAL A 260 -6.02 -16.08 -16.86
N VAL A 261 -5.51 -14.86 -16.87
CA VAL A 261 -4.88 -14.21 -18.02
C VAL A 261 -3.46 -13.81 -17.67
N GLY A 262 -2.49 -14.23 -18.43
CA GLY A 262 -1.07 -13.92 -18.20
C GLY A 262 -0.16 -15.13 -18.38
N PRO A 263 1.10 -15.09 -17.93
CA PRO A 263 1.71 -13.97 -17.20
C PRO A 263 1.97 -12.73 -18.08
N ARG A 264 2.08 -11.56 -17.43
CA ARG A 264 2.47 -10.29 -18.05
C ARG A 264 3.61 -9.66 -17.26
N LEU A 265 4.35 -8.77 -17.89
CA LEU A 265 5.29 -7.89 -17.22
C LEU A 265 4.58 -6.62 -16.77
N LYS A 266 4.79 -6.27 -15.50
CA LYS A 266 4.41 -4.99 -14.94
C LYS A 266 5.65 -4.14 -14.73
N GLU A 267 5.85 -3.20 -15.63
CA GLU A 267 7.00 -2.29 -15.57
C GLU A 267 6.72 -1.14 -14.59
N MET A 268 7.72 -0.83 -13.77
CA MET A 268 7.73 0.31 -12.84
C MET A 268 8.96 1.19 -13.10
N ALA A 269 9.16 2.23 -12.32
CA ALA A 269 10.25 3.19 -12.53
C ALA A 269 11.66 2.56 -12.51
N HIS A 270 11.89 1.58 -11.62
CA HIS A 270 13.22 1.01 -11.35
C HIS A 270 13.27 -0.51 -11.34
N LEU A 271 12.16 -1.15 -11.65
CA LEU A 271 12.03 -2.60 -11.64
C LEU A 271 10.85 -3.06 -12.50
N ALA A 272 10.75 -4.37 -12.77
CA ALA A 272 9.55 -5.00 -13.31
C ALA A 272 9.13 -6.17 -12.42
N HIS A 273 7.83 -6.43 -12.40
CA HIS A 273 7.24 -7.62 -11.78
C HIS A 273 6.61 -8.51 -12.83
N THR A 274 6.39 -9.77 -12.50
CA THR A 274 5.42 -10.61 -13.20
C THR A 274 4.05 -10.47 -12.55
N GLU A 275 2.99 -10.44 -13.35
CA GLU A 275 1.61 -10.40 -12.87
C GLU A 275 0.70 -11.34 -13.65
N TYR A 276 -0.35 -11.83 -12.99
CA TYR A 276 -1.52 -12.38 -13.63
C TYR A 276 -2.74 -11.49 -13.44
N GLU A 277 -3.73 -11.64 -14.30
CA GLU A 277 -5.06 -11.09 -14.09
C GLU A 277 -6.04 -12.24 -13.89
N LEU A 278 -6.71 -12.25 -12.74
CA LEU A 278 -7.82 -13.14 -12.46
C LEU A 278 -9.10 -12.36 -12.68
N ARG A 279 -10.00 -12.89 -13.48
CA ARG A 279 -11.24 -12.21 -13.85
C ARG A 279 -12.43 -13.14 -13.69
N GLY A 280 -13.49 -12.66 -13.02
CA GLY A 280 -14.74 -13.39 -12.83
C GLY A 280 -15.95 -12.46 -12.90
N ARG A 281 -17.14 -13.06 -12.86
CA ARG A 281 -18.42 -12.36 -12.71
C ARG A 281 -18.96 -12.64 -11.33
N SER A 282 -19.49 -11.63 -10.66
CA SER A 282 -20.07 -11.75 -9.33
C SER A 282 -21.36 -10.98 -9.21
N SER A 283 -22.34 -11.59 -8.57
CA SER A 283 -23.61 -10.98 -8.15
C SER A 283 -23.59 -10.55 -6.67
N LEU A 284 -22.50 -10.80 -5.96
CA LEU A 284 -22.35 -10.45 -4.54
C LEU A 284 -22.27 -8.93 -4.33
N ASP A 285 -22.67 -8.49 -3.13
CA ASP A 285 -22.37 -7.14 -2.64
C ASP A 285 -20.86 -6.91 -2.59
N VAL A 286 -20.41 -5.71 -2.95
CA VAL A 286 -18.98 -5.38 -3.00
C VAL A 286 -18.26 -5.55 -1.65
N ARG A 287 -18.98 -5.43 -0.53
CA ARG A 287 -18.44 -5.65 0.82
C ARG A 287 -18.18 -7.13 1.09
N GLU A 288 -19.00 -8.02 0.52
CA GLU A 288 -18.78 -9.46 0.56
C GLU A 288 -17.61 -9.87 -0.33
N VAL A 289 -17.53 -9.29 -1.55
CA VAL A 289 -16.38 -9.48 -2.43
C VAL A 289 -15.08 -9.04 -1.72
N LEU A 290 -15.09 -7.88 -1.08
CA LEU A 290 -13.96 -7.38 -0.29
C LEU A 290 -13.60 -8.36 0.83
N ARG A 291 -14.58 -8.82 1.63
CA ARG A 291 -14.36 -9.75 2.73
C ARG A 291 -13.73 -11.06 2.28
N GLU A 292 -14.30 -11.70 1.27
CA GLU A 292 -13.88 -13.03 0.82
C GLU A 292 -12.53 -13.04 0.10
N THR A 293 -12.06 -11.88 -0.36
CA THR A 293 -10.75 -11.72 -1.00
C THR A 293 -9.65 -11.20 -0.06
N MET A 294 -9.96 -10.91 1.22
CA MET A 294 -8.95 -10.48 2.21
C MET A 294 -8.10 -11.64 2.70
N PHE A 295 -6.81 -11.49 2.82
CA PHE A 295 -5.98 -10.55 2.11
C PHE A 295 -5.13 -11.33 1.13
N ALA A 296 -4.55 -10.62 0.15
CA ALA A 296 -3.82 -11.25 -0.94
C ALA A 296 -2.71 -12.20 -0.47
N ALA A 297 -2.55 -13.32 -1.16
CA ALA A 297 -1.52 -14.31 -0.87
C ALA A 297 -0.10 -13.75 -1.01
N THR A 298 0.07 -12.73 -1.86
CA THR A 298 1.33 -12.00 -2.08
C THR A 298 1.87 -11.29 -0.84
N VAL A 299 1.01 -11.01 0.15
CA VAL A 299 1.37 -10.30 1.40
C VAL A 299 1.08 -11.12 2.67
N THR A 300 0.50 -12.31 2.52
CA THR A 300 0.20 -13.23 3.62
C THR A 300 0.94 -14.55 3.48
N GLY A 301 0.68 -15.26 2.42
CA GLY A 301 1.20 -16.60 2.14
C GLY A 301 0.09 -17.56 1.69
N SER A 302 0.46 -18.80 1.42
CA SER A 302 -0.44 -19.83 0.88
C SER A 302 -0.30 -21.14 1.67
N PRO A 303 -1.40 -21.71 2.23
CA PRO A 303 -2.76 -21.18 2.28
C PRO A 303 -2.90 -19.98 3.22
N VAL A 304 -3.80 -19.03 2.90
CA VAL A 304 -3.94 -17.78 3.67
C VAL A 304 -4.33 -18.02 5.12
N GLN A 305 -5.20 -18.99 5.40
CA GLN A 305 -5.58 -19.34 6.77
C GLN A 305 -4.37 -19.79 7.62
N ASN A 306 -3.50 -20.64 7.07
CA ASN A 306 -2.30 -21.08 7.75
C ASN A 306 -1.31 -19.91 7.88
N ALA A 307 -1.19 -19.09 6.84
CA ALA A 307 -0.34 -17.90 6.87
C ALA A 307 -0.72 -16.95 8.01
N CYS A 308 -2.01 -16.74 8.27
CA CYS A 308 -2.48 -15.92 9.39
C CYS A 308 -1.97 -16.45 10.74
N ARG A 309 -2.01 -17.78 10.96
CA ARG A 309 -1.49 -18.40 12.19
C ARG A 309 0.03 -18.25 12.30
N VAL A 310 0.75 -18.42 11.20
CA VAL A 310 2.22 -18.24 11.16
C VAL A 310 2.57 -16.78 11.45
N ILE A 311 1.89 -15.83 10.83
CA ILE A 311 2.07 -14.40 11.08
C ILE A 311 1.87 -14.08 12.57
N GLU A 312 0.79 -14.55 13.18
CA GLU A 312 0.51 -14.32 14.59
C GLU A 312 1.59 -14.90 15.51
N ARG A 313 2.15 -16.06 15.15
CA ARG A 313 3.18 -16.76 15.91
C ARG A 313 4.54 -16.05 15.85
N TYR A 314 4.94 -15.53 14.71
CA TYR A 314 6.29 -15.04 14.47
C TYR A 314 6.43 -13.52 14.46
N GLU A 315 5.36 -12.77 14.27
CA GLU A 315 5.39 -11.32 14.36
C GLU A 315 5.07 -10.86 15.78
N SER A 316 5.89 -9.95 16.34
CA SER A 316 5.76 -9.49 17.72
C SER A 316 4.57 -8.56 17.96
N GLY A 317 3.97 -7.98 16.90
CA GLY A 317 2.86 -7.03 16.97
C GLY A 317 1.90 -7.18 15.80
N GLY A 318 0.76 -6.52 15.89
CA GLY A 318 -0.21 -6.45 14.81
C GLY A 318 0.33 -5.69 13.60
N ARG A 319 -0.26 -5.92 12.45
CA ARG A 319 0.16 -5.36 11.17
C ARG A 319 -0.35 -3.95 10.88
N GLY A 320 -1.31 -3.45 11.69
CA GLY A 320 -1.96 -2.19 11.42
C GLY A 320 -2.65 -2.21 10.05
N TYR A 321 -2.34 -1.23 9.23
CA TYR A 321 -2.82 -1.18 7.85
C TYR A 321 -1.93 -1.93 6.85
N TYR A 322 -0.71 -2.33 7.23
CA TYR A 322 0.17 -3.09 6.34
C TYR A 322 -0.47 -4.42 5.93
N ALA A 323 -0.39 -4.75 4.65
CA ALA A 323 -1.04 -5.90 4.03
C ALA A 323 -2.58 -5.89 4.11
N GLY A 324 -3.16 -4.82 4.65
CA GLY A 324 -4.56 -4.48 4.51
C GLY A 324 -4.84 -3.85 3.16
N ALA A 325 -5.91 -3.09 3.06
CA ALA A 325 -6.33 -2.48 1.80
C ALA A 325 -6.89 -1.07 1.99
N LEU A 326 -6.74 -0.21 0.97
CA LEU A 326 -7.70 0.86 0.75
C LEU A 326 -8.86 0.28 -0.06
N ALA A 327 -10.06 0.74 0.16
CA ALA A 327 -11.21 0.34 -0.62
C ALA A 327 -12.08 1.55 -0.95
N LEU A 328 -12.10 1.94 -2.22
CA LEU A 328 -12.99 2.98 -2.72
C LEU A 328 -14.29 2.33 -3.17
N LEU A 329 -15.35 2.63 -2.45
CA LEU A 329 -16.69 2.09 -2.61
C LEU A 329 -17.63 3.17 -3.17
N GLY A 330 -18.53 2.77 -4.05
CA GLY A 330 -19.49 3.70 -4.62
C GLY A 330 -20.47 3.02 -5.55
N ARG A 331 -21.08 3.83 -6.40
CA ARG A 331 -21.96 3.36 -7.49
C ARG A 331 -21.59 4.05 -8.79
N ASP A 332 -21.68 3.33 -9.88
CA ASP A 332 -21.52 3.89 -11.21
C ASP A 332 -22.78 4.69 -11.66
N ALA A 333 -22.71 5.27 -12.85
CA ALA A 333 -23.81 6.05 -13.42
C ALA A 333 -25.12 5.25 -13.60
N ASN A 334 -25.04 3.93 -13.66
CA ASN A 334 -26.18 3.03 -13.78
C ASN A 334 -26.69 2.54 -12.41
N GLY A 335 -26.06 2.99 -11.32
CA GLY A 335 -26.40 2.60 -9.95
C GLY A 335 -25.79 1.26 -9.51
N ALA A 336 -24.98 0.60 -10.33
CA ALA A 336 -24.30 -0.63 -9.96
C ALA A 336 -23.17 -0.32 -8.96
N GLN A 337 -23.00 -1.20 -7.97
CA GLN A 337 -21.94 -1.07 -6.98
C GLN A 337 -20.55 -1.17 -7.62
N THR A 338 -19.63 -0.36 -7.13
CA THR A 338 -18.24 -0.35 -7.55
C THR A 338 -17.31 -0.51 -6.37
N LEU A 339 -16.20 -1.20 -6.60
CA LEU A 339 -15.10 -1.37 -5.65
C LEU A 339 -13.78 -1.22 -6.41
N ASP A 340 -12.88 -0.41 -5.87
CA ASP A 340 -11.53 -0.26 -6.38
C ASP A 340 -10.56 -0.25 -5.18
N SER A 341 -9.70 -1.27 -5.08
CA SER A 341 -8.94 -1.55 -3.88
C SER A 341 -7.50 -1.96 -4.19
N PRO A 342 -6.50 -1.14 -3.82
CA PRO A 342 -5.10 -1.54 -3.77
C PRO A 342 -4.76 -2.24 -2.45
N ILE A 343 -3.74 -3.08 -2.46
CA ILE A 343 -3.11 -3.59 -1.25
C ILE A 343 -2.30 -2.45 -0.58
N LEU A 344 -2.35 -2.35 0.74
CA LEU A 344 -1.55 -1.39 1.49
C LEU A 344 -0.14 -1.93 1.74
N ILE A 345 0.70 -1.76 0.73
CA ILE A 345 2.15 -1.96 0.74
C ILE A 345 2.85 -0.74 0.17
N ARG A 346 4.17 -0.63 0.36
CA ARG A 346 4.95 0.55 -0.07
C ARG A 346 4.34 1.87 0.41
N THR A 347 3.94 1.85 1.66
CA THR A 347 3.19 2.92 2.30
C THR A 347 3.86 3.33 3.59
N ALA A 348 4.01 4.63 3.79
CA ALA A 348 4.36 5.22 5.06
C ALA A 348 3.09 5.49 5.87
N ASP A 349 3.08 5.05 7.11
CA ASP A 349 2.02 5.27 8.10
C ASP A 349 2.56 6.24 9.15
N ILE A 350 1.97 7.44 9.23
CA ILE A 350 2.48 8.54 10.03
C ILE A 350 1.41 8.98 11.02
N ALA A 351 1.77 8.94 12.29
CA ALA A 351 0.92 9.43 13.38
C ALA A 351 1.01 10.97 13.53
N PRO A 352 0.07 11.62 14.22
CA PRO A 352 0.07 13.08 14.39
C PRO A 352 1.31 13.63 15.09
N ASP A 353 1.97 12.82 15.93
CA ASP A 353 3.22 13.18 16.61
C ASP A 353 4.47 13.07 15.72
N GLY A 354 4.32 12.67 14.47
CA GLY A 354 5.39 12.44 13.50
C GLY A 354 6.02 11.06 13.55
N SER A 355 5.54 10.17 14.42
CA SER A 355 6.01 8.78 14.44
C SER A 355 5.70 8.12 13.08
N LEU A 356 6.76 7.70 12.39
CA LEU A 356 6.72 7.10 11.05
C LEU A 356 6.93 5.59 11.13
N LYS A 357 6.10 4.84 10.43
CA LYS A 357 6.25 3.41 10.22
C LYS A 357 6.27 3.10 8.72
N VAL A 358 7.25 2.33 8.29
CA VAL A 358 7.33 1.76 6.94
C VAL A 358 7.45 0.25 7.08
N PRO A 359 6.31 -0.46 7.13
CA PRO A 359 6.31 -1.91 7.21
C PRO A 359 6.70 -2.52 5.87
N VAL A 360 7.51 -3.56 5.93
CA VAL A 360 7.97 -4.33 4.78
C VAL A 360 7.99 -5.81 5.11
N GLY A 361 7.75 -6.67 4.13
CA GLY A 361 7.79 -8.12 4.31
C GLY A 361 8.67 -8.80 3.27
N ALA A 362 9.22 -9.94 3.63
CA ALA A 362 9.87 -10.86 2.72
C ALA A 362 9.02 -12.12 2.54
N THR A 363 8.96 -12.62 1.32
CA THR A 363 8.24 -13.86 0.98
C THR A 363 9.17 -15.05 1.19
N LEU A 364 8.91 -15.80 2.25
CA LEU A 364 9.70 -16.96 2.62
C LEU A 364 9.19 -18.21 1.91
N VAL A 365 10.08 -18.89 1.22
CA VAL A 365 9.88 -20.20 0.58
C VAL A 365 10.92 -21.20 1.08
N ARG A 366 10.76 -22.47 0.72
CA ARG A 366 11.65 -23.56 1.19
C ARG A 366 13.15 -23.29 1.00
N HIS A 367 13.51 -22.57 -0.04
CA HIS A 367 14.88 -22.29 -0.43
C HIS A 367 15.31 -20.84 -0.16
N SER A 368 14.54 -20.09 0.61
CA SER A 368 14.93 -18.74 1.03
C SER A 368 16.19 -18.77 1.86
N ASP A 369 17.09 -17.82 1.58
CA ASP A 369 18.30 -17.58 2.37
C ASP A 369 18.04 -16.47 3.40
N PRO A 370 18.22 -16.74 4.70
CA PRO A 370 17.88 -15.77 5.75
C PRO A 370 18.54 -14.40 5.61
N GLU A 371 19.81 -14.38 5.22
CA GLU A 371 20.55 -13.11 5.08
C GLU A 371 20.09 -12.32 3.84
N SER A 372 19.72 -13.02 2.77
CA SER A 372 19.12 -12.42 1.58
C SER A 372 17.76 -11.80 1.90
N GLU A 373 16.93 -12.47 2.72
CA GLU A 373 15.62 -11.95 3.11
C GLU A 373 15.75 -10.71 4.03
N VAL A 374 16.75 -10.68 4.91
CA VAL A 374 17.12 -9.49 5.67
C VAL A 374 17.45 -8.33 4.71
N ALA A 375 18.34 -8.57 3.74
CA ALA A 375 18.74 -7.56 2.77
C ALA A 375 17.55 -7.06 1.93
N GLU A 376 16.61 -7.95 1.59
CA GLU A 376 15.39 -7.59 0.87
C GLU A 376 14.52 -6.61 1.66
N THR A 377 14.34 -6.83 2.97
CA THR A 377 13.56 -5.89 3.80
C THR A 377 14.22 -4.52 3.89
N HIS A 378 15.56 -4.45 4.01
CA HIS A 378 16.29 -3.19 3.94
C HIS A 378 16.06 -2.47 2.61
N ALA A 379 16.18 -3.19 1.51
CA ALA A 379 15.98 -2.63 0.18
C ALA A 379 14.55 -2.13 -0.05
N LYS A 380 13.54 -2.86 0.45
CA LYS A 380 12.14 -2.45 0.36
C LYS A 380 11.86 -1.17 1.17
N ALA A 381 12.35 -1.09 2.41
CA ALA A 381 12.19 0.11 3.24
C ALA A 381 12.92 1.31 2.64
N ALA A 382 14.18 1.12 2.21
CA ALA A 382 14.95 2.16 1.54
C ALA A 382 14.27 2.64 0.26
N GLY A 383 13.66 1.73 -0.52
CA GLY A 383 12.91 2.07 -1.72
C GLY A 383 11.70 2.98 -1.44
N VAL A 384 10.94 2.69 -0.37
CA VAL A 384 9.81 3.55 0.04
C VAL A 384 10.31 4.92 0.48
N LEU A 385 11.33 4.99 1.32
CA LEU A 385 11.90 6.26 1.79
C LEU A 385 12.47 7.09 0.65
N ALA A 386 13.17 6.46 -0.29
CA ALA A 386 13.70 7.13 -1.49
C ALA A 386 12.59 7.68 -2.39
N ALA A 387 11.50 6.92 -2.60
CA ALA A 387 10.35 7.35 -3.38
C ALA A 387 9.64 8.56 -2.74
N LEU A 388 9.60 8.61 -1.40
CA LEU A 388 9.10 9.75 -0.65
C LEU A 388 10.08 10.94 -0.63
N GLY A 389 11.30 10.76 -1.16
CA GLY A 389 12.34 11.80 -1.18
C GLY A 389 12.97 12.08 0.18
N VAL A 390 12.85 11.15 1.12
CA VAL A 390 13.43 11.31 2.46
C VAL A 390 14.76 10.55 2.55
N ARG A 391 15.72 11.18 3.23
CA ARG A 391 17.00 10.55 3.59
C ARG A 391 17.03 10.36 5.10
N PRO A 392 17.10 9.12 5.59
CA PRO A 392 17.23 8.87 7.01
C PRO A 392 18.52 9.51 7.52
N GLY A 393 18.42 10.39 8.51
CA GLY A 393 19.56 10.95 9.24
C GLY A 393 19.84 10.10 10.47
N ARG A 394 21.11 9.91 10.84
CA ARG A 394 21.45 9.27 12.12
C ARG A 394 20.92 10.10 13.29
N PRO A 395 20.38 9.48 14.36
CA PRO A 395 20.02 10.19 15.58
C PRO A 395 21.27 10.91 16.14
N GLY A 396 21.16 12.20 16.42
CA GLY A 396 22.23 12.96 17.07
C GLY A 396 23.25 13.65 16.17
N ALA A 397 23.10 13.68 14.85
CA ALA A 397 23.84 14.61 14.00
C ALA A 397 23.21 16.01 14.17
N GLU A 398 23.62 16.75 15.19
CA GLU A 398 23.37 18.19 15.28
C GLU A 398 23.87 18.85 13.98
N ALA A 399 22.96 19.50 13.29
CA ALA A 399 23.33 20.34 12.17
C ALA A 399 24.25 21.44 12.72
N ASP A 400 25.48 21.45 12.21
CA ASP A 400 26.43 22.54 12.40
C ASP A 400 25.77 23.83 11.86
N ARG A 401 25.05 24.52 12.73
CA ARG A 401 24.56 25.86 12.44
C ARG A 401 25.80 26.77 12.50
N PRO A 402 26.15 27.46 11.42
CA PRO A 402 27.22 28.44 11.52
C PRO A 402 26.81 29.43 12.60
N ARG A 403 27.58 29.45 13.71
CA ARG A 403 27.50 30.51 14.71
C ARG A 403 27.84 31.80 14.00
N LEU A 404 26.85 32.66 13.86
CA LEU A 404 27.10 34.05 13.52
C LEU A 404 28.04 34.58 14.60
N ALA A 405 29.27 34.88 14.19
CA ALA A 405 30.24 35.52 15.02
C ALA A 405 29.61 36.84 15.56
N SER A 406 29.43 36.92 16.86
CA SER A 406 29.15 38.16 17.56
C SER A 406 30.38 39.06 17.40
N ASP A 407 30.23 40.13 16.65
CA ASP A 407 31.22 41.20 16.51
C ASP A 407 31.39 41.89 17.86
N PRO A 408 32.62 41.92 18.43
CA PRO A 408 32.85 42.66 19.67
C PRO A 408 33.33 44.06 19.33
N ARG A 409 32.42 44.99 19.10
CA ARG A 409 32.67 46.47 19.22
C ARG A 409 31.35 47.23 19.22
N VAL A 410 30.83 47.57 20.34
CA VAL A 410 30.64 48.89 20.98
C VAL A 410 30.00 48.66 22.33
#